data_3a5257f486568d0950dee0a06c16b8f9
#
_entry.id   3a5257f486568d0950dee0a06c16b8f9
#
_cell.length_a   1.000
_cell.length_b   1.000
_cell.length_c   1.000
_cell.angle_alpha   90.00
_cell.angle_beta   90.00
_cell.angle_gamma   90.00
#
_symmetry.space_group_name_H-M   'P 1'
#
loop_
_entity.id
_entity.type
_entity.pdbx_description
1 polymer ?
#
loop_
_entity_poly.entity_id
_entity_poly.type
_entity_poly.pdbx_seq_one_letter_code
_entity_poly.pdbx_strand_id
1 'polypeptide(L)'
;MRFKSLRGMILAGLYQNPFMGCAQTPQGVAYRDPVHIISSLMNDIHLVTYRLERTRRSCKMPPSSTAWGAWMWEIVRAGGPLMWPIILCSITAAAIILERLWTLQDRRVLPQELPQKVWQLIEANQVNDKVIAALEQNSPLGKLLAAGLANRHRPREILMERLEDAGRHVVYELERYINTLGTIASVSPLLGLLGTVTGIIRSFNAIQAGGMGDPRALSGGIAEALIATVAGLCVAIPSLIAYRYLRGRVERIVVEMEKQAMRMADAVEASPGRERHAA
;
A
#
# COMPACT_ATOMS: atom_id res chain seq x y z
N MET A 1 -24.67 -15.98 -7.26
CA MET A 1 -23.98 -15.65 -8.52
C MET A 1 -23.47 -14.21 -8.65
N ARG A 2 -23.87 -13.26 -7.81
CA ARG A 2 -23.47 -11.83 -7.90
C ARG A 2 -22.17 -11.44 -7.16
N PHE A 3 -21.67 -12.26 -6.22
CA PHE A 3 -20.36 -12.03 -5.56
C PHE A 3 -19.15 -12.10 -6.51
N LYS A 4 -19.32 -12.63 -7.73
CA LYS A 4 -18.31 -12.55 -8.80
C LYS A 4 -18.02 -11.10 -9.26
N SER A 5 -18.91 -10.16 -8.99
CA SER A 5 -18.77 -8.74 -9.38
C SER A 5 -17.68 -8.01 -8.59
N LEU A 6 -17.54 -8.27 -7.29
CA LEU A 6 -16.49 -7.66 -6.47
C LEU A 6 -15.08 -8.11 -6.93
N ARG A 7 -14.94 -9.38 -7.27
CA ARG A 7 -13.69 -9.91 -7.82
C ARG A 7 -13.36 -9.32 -9.21
N GLY A 8 -14.40 -9.08 -10.02
CA GLY A 8 -14.24 -8.42 -11.32
C GLY A 8 -13.83 -6.96 -11.23
N MET A 9 -14.32 -6.22 -10.24
CA MET A 9 -13.98 -4.81 -10.03
C MET A 9 -12.57 -4.62 -9.48
N ILE A 10 -12.12 -5.51 -8.59
CA ILE A 10 -10.74 -5.51 -8.07
C ILE A 10 -9.77 -5.92 -9.19
N LEU A 11 -10.13 -6.90 -10.03
CA LEU A 11 -9.32 -7.32 -11.18
C LEU A 11 -9.32 -6.29 -12.32
N ALA A 12 -10.41 -5.55 -12.55
CA ALA A 12 -10.45 -4.49 -13.56
C ALA A 12 -9.55 -3.30 -13.18
N GLY A 13 -9.42 -2.98 -11.90
CA GLY A 13 -8.45 -1.98 -11.41
C GLY A 13 -6.97 -2.42 -11.58
N LEU A 14 -6.70 -3.71 -11.72
CA LEU A 14 -5.37 -4.27 -12.01
C LEU A 14 -4.98 -4.15 -13.49
N TYR A 15 -5.94 -4.03 -14.41
CA TYR A 15 -5.69 -4.05 -15.86
C TYR A 15 -5.46 -2.65 -16.48
N GLN A 16 -5.63 -1.58 -15.72
CA GLN A 16 -5.39 -0.21 -16.23
C GLN A 16 -3.98 0.33 -15.98
N ASN A 17 -2.99 -0.55 -15.70
CA ASN A 17 -1.60 -0.13 -15.64
C ASN A 17 -0.97 -0.27 -17.05
N PRO A 18 -0.64 0.81 -17.77
CA PRO A 18 -0.14 0.77 -19.16
C PRO A 18 1.29 0.21 -19.28
N PHE A 19 1.89 -0.31 -18.21
CA PHE A 19 3.27 -0.84 -18.20
C PHE A 19 3.38 -2.38 -18.31
N MET A 20 2.28 -3.12 -18.55
CA MET A 20 2.35 -4.56 -18.84
C MET A 20 2.02 -4.86 -20.31
N GLY A 21 2.87 -4.41 -21.19
CA GLY A 21 2.94 -4.91 -22.56
C GLY A 21 3.95 -6.04 -22.67
N CYS A 22 3.51 -7.22 -23.12
CA CYS A 22 4.27 -8.37 -23.58
C CYS A 22 5.17 -9.09 -22.57
N ALA A 23 4.59 -10.08 -21.88
CA ALA A 23 5.32 -11.32 -21.56
C ALA A 23 4.33 -12.48 -21.62
N GLN A 24 4.51 -13.32 -22.66
CA GLN A 24 3.86 -14.63 -22.78
C GLN A 24 4.23 -15.48 -21.56
N THR A 25 3.23 -16.04 -20.90
CA THR A 25 3.38 -16.97 -19.77
C THR A 25 3.86 -18.33 -20.25
N PRO A 26 5.00 -18.83 -19.73
CA PRO A 26 5.24 -20.28 -19.73
C PRO A 26 4.47 -20.89 -18.55
N GLN A 27 3.70 -21.91 -18.83
CA GLN A 27 3.04 -22.77 -17.84
C GLN A 27 4.07 -23.34 -16.86
N GLY A 28 3.81 -23.23 -15.54
CA GLY A 28 4.53 -24.01 -14.55
C GLY A 28 5.31 -23.25 -13.48
N VAL A 29 4.92 -22.04 -13.07
CA VAL A 29 5.54 -21.38 -11.91
C VAL A 29 4.71 -21.64 -10.67
N ALA A 30 5.23 -22.52 -9.81
CA ALA A 30 4.72 -22.71 -8.45
C ALA A 30 4.70 -21.36 -7.73
N TYR A 31 3.58 -21.04 -7.12
CA TYR A 31 3.35 -19.89 -6.25
C TYR A 31 4.38 -19.91 -5.11
N ARG A 32 5.43 -19.13 -5.24
CA ARG A 32 6.43 -18.93 -4.18
C ARG A 32 5.92 -17.82 -3.27
N ASP A 33 5.80 -18.13 -1.98
CA ASP A 33 5.40 -17.17 -0.95
C ASP A 33 6.15 -15.84 -1.06
N PRO A 34 5.43 -14.70 -1.03
CA PRO A 34 6.03 -13.36 -1.13
C PRO A 34 7.07 -13.07 -0.04
N VAL A 35 7.02 -13.79 1.07
CA VAL A 35 8.02 -13.73 2.16
C VAL A 35 9.41 -14.18 1.66
N HIS A 36 9.47 -15.19 0.76
CA HIS A 36 10.73 -15.66 0.18
C HIS A 36 11.34 -14.69 -0.83
N ILE A 37 10.50 -13.93 -1.54
CA ILE A 37 10.98 -12.90 -2.47
C ILE A 37 11.52 -11.70 -1.69
N ILE A 38 10.87 -11.32 -0.59
CA ILE A 38 11.32 -10.22 0.29
C ILE A 38 12.62 -10.61 1.00
N SER A 39 12.76 -11.85 1.47
CA SER A 39 14.00 -12.31 2.10
C SER A 39 15.16 -12.42 1.10
N SER A 40 14.89 -12.81 -0.15
CA SER A 40 15.90 -12.82 -1.23
C SER A 40 16.33 -11.40 -1.61
N LEU A 41 15.38 -10.46 -1.76
CA LEU A 41 15.67 -9.05 -2.02
C LEU A 41 16.39 -8.36 -0.85
N MET A 42 16.04 -8.69 0.40
CA MET A 42 16.77 -8.20 1.57
C MET A 42 18.20 -8.75 1.62
N ASN A 43 18.42 -10.00 1.22
CA ASN A 43 19.77 -10.59 1.13
C ASN A 43 20.60 -9.95 -0.01
N ASP A 44 19.96 -9.63 -1.14
CA ASP A 44 20.62 -8.92 -2.23
C ASP A 44 20.94 -7.46 -1.87
N ILE A 45 20.05 -6.79 -1.12
CA ILE A 45 20.32 -5.46 -0.56
C ILE A 45 21.47 -5.54 0.47
N HIS A 46 21.52 -6.60 1.29
CA HIS A 46 22.62 -6.82 2.23
C HIS A 46 23.96 -7.09 1.52
N LEU A 47 23.94 -7.80 0.39
CA LEU A 47 25.13 -8.03 -0.43
C LEU A 47 25.61 -6.76 -1.15
N VAL A 48 24.68 -5.92 -1.62
CA VAL A 48 24.99 -4.62 -2.22
C VAL A 48 25.53 -3.66 -1.15
N THR A 49 24.93 -3.62 0.05
CA THR A 49 25.45 -2.83 1.17
C THR A 49 26.82 -3.32 1.66
N TYR A 50 27.06 -4.65 1.70
CA TYR A 50 28.36 -5.22 2.06
C TYR A 50 29.44 -4.91 1.00
N ARG A 51 29.07 -4.89 -0.27
CA ARG A 51 29.98 -4.51 -1.37
C ARG A 51 30.29 -3.01 -1.36
N LEU A 52 29.33 -2.18 -1.00
CA LEU A 52 29.53 -0.75 -0.79
C LEU A 52 30.38 -0.46 0.46
N GLU A 53 30.30 -1.27 1.50
CA GLU A 53 31.18 -1.16 2.67
C GLU A 53 32.65 -1.48 2.35
N ARG A 54 32.90 -2.34 1.37
CA ARG A 54 34.29 -2.65 0.96
C ARG A 54 34.94 -1.50 0.18
N THR A 55 34.17 -0.71 -0.57
CA THR A 55 34.62 0.52 -1.22
C THR A 55 34.75 1.69 -0.26
N ARG A 56 34.14 1.60 0.92
CA ARG A 56 34.14 2.63 1.98
C ARG A 56 35.47 2.82 2.69
N ARG A 57 36.43 1.90 2.57
CA ARG A 57 37.73 2.02 3.25
C ARG A 57 38.67 3.07 2.66
N SER A 58 38.29 3.74 1.57
CA SER A 58 39.07 4.83 0.97
C SER A 58 38.50 6.23 1.16
N CYS A 59 37.25 6.38 1.65
CA CYS A 59 36.70 7.69 2.01
C CYS A 59 36.66 7.82 3.54
N LYS A 60 37.48 8.70 4.10
CA LYS A 60 37.44 9.13 5.49
C LYS A 60 36.06 9.74 5.78
N MET A 61 35.14 8.94 6.35
CA MET A 61 33.91 9.48 6.93
C MET A 61 34.17 10.01 8.34
N PRO A 62 33.69 11.20 8.70
CA PRO A 62 33.79 11.70 10.06
C PRO A 62 32.81 10.95 10.99
N PRO A 63 33.27 10.53 12.18
CA PRO A 63 32.46 9.76 13.12
C PRO A 63 31.70 10.69 14.10
N SER A 64 30.71 11.45 13.65
CA SER A 64 29.83 12.18 14.57
C SER A 64 28.41 12.26 14.03
N SER A 65 27.41 12.10 14.90
CA SER A 65 25.99 12.18 14.58
C SER A 65 25.57 13.50 13.92
N THR A 66 26.32 14.57 14.16
CA THR A 66 26.17 15.89 13.52
C THR A 66 26.59 15.91 12.04
N ALA A 67 27.47 14.99 11.62
CA ALA A 67 27.96 14.93 10.24
C ALA A 67 26.91 14.37 9.27
N TRP A 68 26.00 13.52 9.72
CA TRP A 68 24.93 12.98 8.87
C TRP A 68 23.94 14.07 8.45
N GLY A 69 23.58 14.97 9.36
CA GLY A 69 22.69 16.09 9.06
C GLY A 69 23.31 17.08 8.08
N ALA A 70 24.60 17.40 8.26
CA ALA A 70 25.33 18.28 7.35
C ALA A 70 25.46 17.67 5.95
N TRP A 71 25.80 16.38 5.85
CA TRP A 71 25.93 15.68 4.57
C TRP A 71 24.58 15.55 3.83
N MET A 72 23.49 15.25 4.55
CA MET A 72 22.15 15.24 3.97
C MET A 72 21.76 16.63 3.44
N TRP A 73 22.08 17.69 4.18
CA TRP A 73 21.81 19.06 3.75
C TRP A 73 22.59 19.45 2.50
N GLU A 74 23.85 19.02 2.39
CA GLU A 74 24.66 19.22 1.18
C GLU A 74 24.05 18.53 -0.04
N ILE A 75 23.57 17.26 0.11
CA ILE A 75 22.90 16.55 -0.97
C ILE A 75 21.62 17.27 -1.39
N VAL A 76 20.82 17.74 -0.44
CA VAL A 76 19.59 18.48 -0.73
C VAL A 76 19.89 19.77 -1.50
N ARG A 77 20.93 20.48 -1.11
CA ARG A 77 21.39 21.69 -1.83
C ARG A 77 21.93 21.35 -3.22
N ALA A 78 22.72 20.28 -3.33
CA ALA A 78 23.33 19.85 -4.58
C ALA A 78 22.29 19.31 -5.60
N GLY A 79 21.15 18.81 -5.15
CA GLY A 79 20.10 18.26 -6.03
C GLY A 79 19.09 19.30 -6.53
N GLY A 80 19.28 20.59 -6.18
CA GLY A 80 18.46 21.69 -6.71
C GLY A 80 17.01 21.77 -6.17
N PRO A 81 16.16 22.64 -6.75
CA PRO A 81 14.81 22.91 -6.22
C PRO A 81 13.86 21.70 -6.33
N LEU A 82 14.12 20.76 -7.23
CA LEU A 82 13.31 19.53 -7.37
C LEU A 82 13.49 18.52 -6.23
N MET A 83 14.50 18.71 -5.38
CA MET A 83 14.64 17.92 -4.15
C MET A 83 13.49 18.13 -3.17
N TRP A 84 12.91 19.34 -3.10
CA TRP A 84 11.81 19.63 -2.17
C TRP A 84 10.56 18.77 -2.38
N PRO A 85 9.99 18.67 -3.61
CA PRO A 85 8.87 17.76 -3.85
C PRO A 85 9.23 16.28 -3.62
N ILE A 86 10.48 15.87 -3.92
CA ILE A 86 10.92 14.49 -3.66
C ILE A 86 10.96 14.20 -2.17
N ILE A 87 11.46 15.13 -1.35
CA ILE A 87 11.49 15.02 0.12
C ILE A 87 10.06 14.96 0.67
N LEU A 88 9.16 15.82 0.19
CA LEU A 88 7.76 15.79 0.59
C LEU A 88 7.11 14.42 0.27
N CYS A 89 7.34 13.89 -0.92
CA CYS A 89 6.90 12.53 -1.30
C CYS A 89 7.50 11.46 -0.37
N SER A 90 8.76 11.58 0.02
CA SER A 90 9.42 10.65 0.92
C SER A 90 8.77 10.64 2.31
N ILE A 91 8.54 11.82 2.89
CA ILE A 91 7.91 11.95 4.22
C ILE A 91 6.49 11.40 4.20
N THR A 92 5.69 11.77 3.19
CA THR A 92 4.32 11.29 3.06
C THR A 92 4.26 9.79 2.81
N ALA A 93 5.14 9.23 1.98
CA ALA A 93 5.24 7.79 1.78
C ALA A 93 5.59 7.05 3.07
N ALA A 94 6.60 7.53 3.81
CA ALA A 94 7.00 6.94 5.09
C ALA A 94 5.85 6.98 6.12
N ALA A 95 5.14 8.10 6.23
CA ALA A 95 4.00 8.24 7.13
C ALA A 95 2.88 7.25 6.78
N ILE A 96 2.51 7.14 5.50
CA ILE A 96 1.49 6.19 5.03
C ILE A 96 1.92 4.76 5.29
N ILE A 97 3.17 4.40 5.00
CA ILE A 97 3.68 3.04 5.22
C ILE A 97 3.58 2.66 6.69
N LEU A 98 4.07 3.51 7.60
CA LEU A 98 4.04 3.26 9.04
C LEU A 98 2.61 3.15 9.57
N GLU A 99 1.72 4.08 9.20
CA GLU A 99 0.32 4.05 9.60
C GLU A 99 -0.37 2.77 9.13
N ARG A 100 -0.18 2.40 7.84
CA ARG A 100 -0.85 1.24 7.26
C ARG A 100 -0.32 -0.09 7.75
N LEU A 101 0.98 -0.21 7.99
CA LEU A 101 1.55 -1.41 8.61
C LEU A 101 0.97 -1.64 10.01
N TRP A 102 0.67 -0.57 10.73
CA TRP A 102 0.08 -0.67 12.07
C TRP A 102 -1.43 -0.93 12.04
N THR A 103 -2.15 -0.28 11.13
CA THR A 103 -3.61 -0.37 11.00
C THR A 103 -4.07 -1.69 10.37
N LEU A 104 -3.36 -2.21 9.35
CA LEU A 104 -3.67 -3.46 8.66
C LEU A 104 -3.15 -4.71 9.38
N GLN A 105 -2.96 -4.67 10.69
CA GLN A 105 -2.65 -5.88 11.46
C GLN A 105 -3.88 -6.79 11.53
N ASP A 106 -3.71 -8.08 11.22
CA ASP A 106 -4.80 -9.07 11.19
C ASP A 106 -5.59 -9.12 12.50
N ARG A 107 -4.89 -8.96 13.64
CA ARG A 107 -5.53 -8.93 14.97
C ARG A 107 -6.52 -7.77 15.15
N ARG A 108 -6.34 -6.65 14.44
CA ARG A 108 -7.23 -5.49 14.53
C ARG A 108 -8.36 -5.53 13.52
N VAL A 109 -8.09 -6.05 12.33
CA VAL A 109 -9.05 -6.05 11.22
C VAL A 109 -9.95 -7.29 11.27
N LEU A 110 -9.37 -8.46 11.55
CA LEU A 110 -10.01 -9.78 11.59
C LEU A 110 -9.79 -10.45 12.95
N PRO A 111 -10.41 -9.98 14.05
CA PRO A 111 -10.33 -10.68 15.34
C PRO A 111 -10.95 -12.08 15.21
N GLN A 112 -10.16 -13.13 15.43
CA GLN A 112 -10.59 -14.52 15.23
C GLN A 112 -11.73 -14.96 16.15
N GLU A 113 -11.88 -14.29 17.28
CA GLU A 113 -12.94 -14.59 18.26
C GLU A 113 -14.31 -13.97 17.89
N LEU A 114 -14.31 -12.90 17.06
CA LEU A 114 -15.53 -12.15 16.75
C LEU A 114 -16.58 -13.00 16.02
N PRO A 115 -16.27 -13.77 14.98
CA PRO A 115 -17.25 -14.59 14.28
C PRO A 115 -17.90 -15.62 15.22
N GLN A 116 -17.11 -16.28 16.07
CA GLN A 116 -17.61 -17.28 17.01
C GLN A 116 -18.56 -16.67 18.04
N LYS A 117 -18.23 -15.51 18.59
CA LYS A 117 -19.12 -14.77 19.51
C LYS A 117 -20.42 -14.35 18.85
N VAL A 118 -20.34 -13.89 17.60
CA VAL A 118 -21.53 -13.51 16.82
C VAL A 118 -22.42 -14.71 16.56
N TRP A 119 -21.88 -15.87 16.23
CA TRP A 119 -22.67 -17.09 16.02
C TRP A 119 -23.37 -17.55 17.29
N GLN A 120 -22.67 -17.56 18.42
CA GLN A 120 -23.29 -17.86 19.72
C GLN A 120 -24.45 -16.92 20.06
N LEU A 121 -24.33 -15.62 19.72
CA LEU A 121 -25.39 -14.64 19.93
C LEU A 121 -26.59 -14.87 19.00
N ILE A 122 -26.37 -15.32 17.77
CA ILE A 122 -27.43 -15.69 16.81
C ILE A 122 -28.19 -16.92 17.34
N GLU A 123 -27.46 -17.98 17.73
CA GLU A 123 -28.06 -19.22 18.26
C GLU A 123 -28.84 -18.98 19.56
N ALA A 124 -28.31 -18.12 20.44
CA ALA A 124 -28.97 -17.76 21.70
C ALA A 124 -30.14 -16.78 21.52
N ASN A 125 -30.38 -16.28 20.31
CA ASN A 125 -31.35 -15.25 19.99
C ASN A 125 -31.21 -13.97 20.86
N GLN A 126 -29.99 -13.65 21.29
CA GLN A 126 -29.67 -12.51 22.18
C GLN A 126 -29.10 -11.31 21.41
N VAL A 127 -29.42 -11.18 20.13
CA VAL A 127 -28.99 -10.05 19.29
C VAL A 127 -29.79 -8.80 19.66
N ASN A 128 -29.16 -7.86 20.37
CA ASN A 128 -29.73 -6.60 20.76
C ASN A 128 -29.05 -5.43 20.01
N ASP A 129 -29.75 -4.31 19.84
CA ASP A 129 -29.20 -3.12 19.16
C ASP A 129 -27.92 -2.61 19.79
N LYS A 130 -27.74 -2.77 21.11
CA LYS A 130 -26.49 -2.45 21.80
C LYS A 130 -25.32 -3.31 21.37
N VAL A 131 -25.56 -4.58 21.08
CA VAL A 131 -24.54 -5.52 20.57
C VAL A 131 -24.16 -5.15 19.15
N ILE A 132 -25.13 -4.79 18.31
CA ILE A 132 -24.89 -4.35 16.93
C ILE A 132 -24.03 -3.09 16.93
N ALA A 133 -24.37 -2.08 17.74
CA ALA A 133 -23.58 -0.85 17.84
C ALA A 133 -22.15 -1.09 18.37
N ALA A 134 -21.98 -1.99 19.33
CA ALA A 134 -20.67 -2.37 19.85
C ALA A 134 -19.81 -3.10 18.81
N LEU A 135 -20.41 -3.95 17.98
CA LEU A 135 -19.73 -4.64 16.87
C LEU A 135 -19.28 -3.66 15.79
N GLU A 136 -20.13 -2.69 15.45
CA GLU A 136 -19.84 -1.67 14.42
C GLU A 136 -18.62 -0.83 14.78
N GLN A 137 -18.42 -0.53 16.07
CA GLN A 137 -17.29 0.28 16.54
C GLN A 137 -16.01 -0.51 16.76
N ASN A 138 -16.07 -1.85 16.81
CA ASN A 138 -14.95 -2.68 17.24
C ASN A 138 -13.89 -2.88 16.13
N SER A 139 -14.33 -3.28 14.94
CA SER A 139 -13.40 -3.62 13.84
C SER A 139 -14.08 -3.54 12.48
N PRO A 140 -13.30 -3.49 11.38
CA PRO A 140 -13.84 -3.56 10.02
C PRO A 140 -14.70 -4.80 9.77
N LEU A 141 -14.28 -5.97 10.25
CA LEU A 141 -15.11 -7.19 10.22
C LEU A 141 -16.39 -7.01 11.07
N GLY A 142 -16.29 -6.36 12.23
CA GLY A 142 -17.43 -6.06 13.08
C GLY A 142 -18.48 -5.21 12.38
N LYS A 143 -18.08 -4.20 11.60
CA LYS A 143 -19.00 -3.39 10.78
C LYS A 143 -19.79 -4.25 9.79
N LEU A 144 -19.10 -5.17 9.10
CA LEU A 144 -19.72 -6.09 8.15
C LEU A 144 -20.72 -7.01 8.83
N LEU A 145 -20.35 -7.63 9.95
CA LEU A 145 -21.23 -8.51 10.71
C LEU A 145 -22.41 -7.76 11.34
N ALA A 146 -22.20 -6.54 11.81
CA ALA A 146 -23.27 -5.67 12.33
C ALA A 146 -24.33 -5.36 11.26
N ALA A 147 -23.92 -5.02 10.04
CA ALA A 147 -24.81 -4.78 8.92
C ALA A 147 -25.68 -6.00 8.59
N GLY A 148 -25.10 -7.20 8.65
CA GLY A 148 -25.84 -8.44 8.47
C GLY A 148 -26.82 -8.71 9.62
N LEU A 149 -26.40 -8.54 10.89
CA LEU A 149 -27.27 -8.73 12.06
C LEU A 149 -28.44 -7.73 12.08
N ALA A 150 -28.22 -6.51 11.67
CA ALA A 150 -29.28 -5.49 11.57
C ALA A 150 -30.36 -5.89 10.55
N ASN A 151 -29.99 -6.65 9.51
CA ASN A 151 -30.87 -7.08 8.44
C ASN A 151 -31.28 -8.58 8.52
N ARG A 152 -31.06 -9.24 9.68
CA ARG A 152 -31.31 -10.68 9.87
C ARG A 152 -32.74 -11.14 9.58
N HIS A 153 -33.72 -10.23 9.71
CA HIS A 153 -35.15 -10.53 9.46
C HIS A 153 -35.56 -10.34 8.00
N ARG A 154 -34.68 -9.82 7.15
CA ARG A 154 -34.95 -9.58 5.73
C ARG A 154 -34.75 -10.85 4.89
N PRO A 155 -35.39 -10.93 3.71
CA PRO A 155 -35.10 -12.00 2.74
C PRO A 155 -33.61 -12.11 2.44
N ARG A 156 -33.14 -13.34 2.07
CA ARG A 156 -31.72 -13.62 1.80
C ARG A 156 -31.11 -12.68 0.76
N GLU A 157 -31.88 -12.35 -0.29
CA GLU A 157 -31.41 -11.46 -1.34
C GLU A 157 -31.08 -10.08 -0.81
N ILE A 158 -31.98 -9.52 0.03
CA ILE A 158 -31.77 -8.19 0.64
C ILE A 158 -30.63 -8.24 1.66
N LEU A 159 -30.52 -9.32 2.45
CA LEU A 159 -29.43 -9.48 3.39
C LEU A 159 -28.06 -9.50 2.65
N MET A 160 -27.97 -10.23 1.56
CA MET A 160 -26.74 -10.30 0.76
C MET A 160 -26.40 -8.96 0.10
N GLU A 161 -27.39 -8.23 -0.37
CA GLU A 161 -27.18 -6.87 -0.92
C GLU A 161 -26.64 -5.91 0.15
N ARG A 162 -27.19 -5.96 1.37
CA ARG A 162 -26.71 -5.12 2.49
C ARG A 162 -25.32 -5.50 2.96
N LEU A 163 -24.97 -6.79 2.97
CA LEU A 163 -23.63 -7.26 3.27
C LEU A 163 -22.64 -6.82 2.19
N GLU A 164 -23.02 -6.86 0.91
CA GLU A 164 -22.19 -6.39 -0.19
C GLU A 164 -21.94 -4.88 -0.08
N ASP A 165 -22.96 -4.07 0.18
CA ASP A 165 -22.83 -2.63 0.37
C ASP A 165 -21.92 -2.28 1.56
N ALA A 166 -22.13 -2.93 2.72
CA ALA A 166 -21.26 -2.75 3.88
C ALA A 166 -19.83 -3.18 3.59
N GLY A 167 -19.65 -4.30 2.86
CA GLY A 167 -18.36 -4.79 2.42
C GLY A 167 -17.61 -3.79 1.54
N ARG A 168 -18.28 -3.15 0.59
CA ARG A 168 -17.70 -2.11 -0.27
C ARG A 168 -17.19 -0.92 0.56
N HIS A 169 -17.95 -0.47 1.54
CA HIS A 169 -17.54 0.62 2.42
C HIS A 169 -16.29 0.25 3.23
N VAL A 170 -16.24 -0.96 3.77
CA VAL A 170 -15.09 -1.45 4.54
C VAL A 170 -13.86 -1.59 3.63
N VAL A 171 -14.00 -2.12 2.43
CA VAL A 171 -12.90 -2.21 1.46
C VAL A 171 -12.35 -0.83 1.13
N TYR A 172 -13.22 0.16 0.89
CA TYR A 172 -12.82 1.53 0.64
C TYR A 172 -12.02 2.14 1.80
N GLU A 173 -12.42 1.88 3.06
CA GLU A 173 -11.67 2.31 4.24
C GLU A 173 -10.30 1.63 4.34
N LEU A 174 -10.20 0.35 4.01
CA LEU A 174 -8.94 -0.42 4.03
C LEU A 174 -7.98 0.04 2.94
N GLU A 175 -8.47 0.35 1.73
CA GLU A 175 -7.67 0.81 0.59
C GLU A 175 -7.29 2.30 0.67
N ARG A 176 -7.90 3.05 1.57
CA ARG A 176 -7.61 4.47 1.77
C ARG A 176 -6.10 4.69 1.95
N TYR A 177 -5.53 5.69 1.31
CA TYR A 177 -4.09 6.01 1.28
C TYR A 177 -3.17 4.99 0.56
N ILE A 178 -3.59 3.75 0.31
CA ILE A 178 -2.77 2.81 -0.47
C ILE A 178 -2.62 3.33 -1.91
N ASN A 179 -3.70 3.84 -2.48
CA ASN A 179 -3.66 4.43 -3.82
C ASN A 179 -2.73 5.66 -3.88
N THR A 180 -2.72 6.50 -2.84
CA THR A 180 -1.78 7.62 -2.72
C THR A 180 -0.33 7.15 -2.70
N LEU A 181 -0.04 6.06 -1.96
CA LEU A 181 1.29 5.46 -1.94
C LEU A 181 1.71 4.94 -3.32
N GLY A 182 0.78 4.32 -4.08
CA GLY A 182 0.98 3.92 -5.47
C GLY A 182 1.29 5.09 -6.39
N THR A 183 0.59 6.21 -6.21
CA THR A 183 0.84 7.45 -6.95
C THR A 183 2.23 8.00 -6.65
N ILE A 184 2.64 8.06 -5.38
CA ILE A 184 3.99 8.51 -4.99
C ILE A 184 5.05 7.61 -5.62
N ALA A 185 4.86 6.28 -5.57
CA ALA A 185 5.78 5.32 -6.17
C ALA A 185 5.97 5.53 -7.69
N SER A 186 4.91 5.94 -8.39
CA SER A 186 4.93 6.20 -9.83
C SER A 186 5.47 7.59 -10.18
N VAL A 187 5.16 8.61 -9.38
CA VAL A 187 5.53 10.01 -9.65
C VAL A 187 6.97 10.31 -9.23
N SER A 188 7.49 9.67 -8.15
CA SER A 188 8.84 9.96 -7.65
C SER A 188 9.94 9.75 -8.69
N PRO A 189 9.95 8.68 -9.54
CA PRO A 189 10.94 8.53 -10.60
C PRO A 189 10.80 9.61 -11.69
N LEU A 190 9.58 10.05 -11.98
CA LEU A 190 9.32 11.12 -12.97
C LEU A 190 9.83 12.46 -12.46
N LEU A 191 9.71 12.75 -11.17
CA LEU A 191 10.33 13.91 -10.54
C LEU A 191 11.86 13.86 -10.63
N GLY A 192 12.45 12.69 -10.43
CA GLY A 192 13.89 12.48 -10.63
C GLY A 192 14.30 12.72 -12.09
N LEU A 193 13.55 12.20 -13.05
CA LEU A 193 13.78 12.44 -14.47
C LEU A 193 13.65 13.93 -14.83
N LEU A 194 12.64 14.62 -14.29
CA LEU A 194 12.48 16.06 -14.46
C LEU A 194 13.71 16.79 -13.92
N GLY A 195 14.34 16.28 -12.83
CA GLY A 195 15.60 16.77 -12.29
C GLY A 195 16.74 16.70 -13.31
N THR A 196 16.84 15.62 -14.07
CA THR A 196 17.90 15.53 -15.09
C THR A 196 17.69 16.53 -16.22
N VAL A 197 16.46 16.68 -16.69
CA VAL A 197 16.14 17.65 -17.76
C VAL A 197 16.47 19.07 -17.32
N THR A 198 16.03 19.48 -16.12
CA THR A 198 16.29 20.82 -15.61
C THR A 198 17.78 21.07 -15.30
N GLY A 199 18.50 20.07 -14.79
CA GLY A 199 19.92 20.16 -14.54
C GLY A 199 20.73 20.33 -15.83
N ILE A 200 20.38 19.59 -16.89
CA ILE A 200 21.01 19.74 -18.22
C ILE A 200 20.73 21.12 -18.82
N ILE A 201 19.47 21.60 -18.75
CA ILE A 201 19.12 22.94 -19.23
C ILE A 201 19.97 24.03 -18.54
N ARG A 202 20.14 23.92 -17.20
CA ARG A 202 20.99 24.85 -16.45
C ARG A 202 22.45 24.80 -16.90
N SER A 203 22.96 23.60 -17.15
CA SER A 203 24.33 23.42 -17.64
C SER A 203 24.54 24.14 -18.98
N PHE A 204 23.60 24.01 -19.94
CA PHE A 204 23.68 24.70 -21.21
C PHE A 204 23.53 26.21 -21.09
N ASN A 205 22.65 26.70 -20.24
CA ASN A 205 22.49 28.14 -19.99
C ASN A 205 23.76 28.74 -19.38
N ALA A 206 24.45 28.01 -18.49
CA ALA A 206 25.71 28.45 -17.92
C ALA A 206 26.83 28.59 -18.96
N ILE A 207 26.89 27.67 -19.94
CA ILE A 207 27.84 27.75 -21.07
C ILE A 207 27.55 28.97 -21.95
N GLN A 208 26.26 29.26 -22.24
CA GLN A 208 25.88 30.42 -23.06
C GLN A 208 26.22 31.77 -22.37
N ALA A 209 26.04 31.85 -21.05
CA ALA A 209 26.28 33.07 -20.30
C ALA A 209 27.78 33.35 -20.01
N GLY A 210 28.58 32.30 -19.82
CA GLY A 210 29.99 32.43 -19.40
C GLY A 210 31.02 32.26 -20.52
N GLY A 211 30.62 32.02 -21.78
CA GLY A 211 31.54 31.63 -22.85
C GLY A 211 32.03 30.19 -22.72
N MET A 212 32.58 29.63 -23.83
CA MET A 212 33.00 28.22 -23.94
C MET A 212 34.23 27.86 -23.08
N GLY A 213 34.24 28.11 -21.76
CA GLY A 213 35.49 27.96 -21.01
C GLY A 213 35.42 27.39 -19.58
N ASP A 214 34.27 27.24 -18.95
CA ASP A 214 34.25 26.70 -17.57
C ASP A 214 33.69 25.30 -17.45
N PRO A 215 34.56 24.26 -17.44
CA PRO A 215 34.16 22.86 -17.26
C PRO A 215 33.47 22.60 -15.91
N ARG A 216 33.68 23.47 -14.91
CA ARG A 216 33.10 23.32 -13.56
C ARG A 216 31.60 23.62 -13.55
N ALA A 217 31.17 24.63 -14.31
CA ALA A 217 29.76 24.96 -14.44
C ALA A 217 28.96 23.83 -15.10
N LEU A 218 29.52 23.19 -16.12
CA LEU A 218 28.94 22.05 -16.80
C LEU A 218 28.85 20.82 -15.88
N SER A 219 29.93 20.50 -15.17
CA SER A 219 29.97 19.35 -14.26
C SER A 219 28.99 19.49 -13.09
N GLY A 220 28.77 20.73 -12.59
CA GLY A 220 27.86 21.02 -11.51
C GLY A 220 26.39 20.70 -11.86
N GLY A 221 25.92 21.13 -13.03
CA GLY A 221 24.54 20.85 -13.44
C GLY A 221 24.29 19.37 -13.78
N ILE A 222 25.30 18.66 -14.29
CA ILE A 222 25.22 17.22 -14.49
C ILE A 222 25.15 16.50 -13.13
N ALA A 223 25.95 16.88 -12.17
CA ALA A 223 25.90 16.31 -10.82
C ALA A 223 24.54 16.54 -10.15
N GLU A 224 23.99 17.75 -10.24
CA GLU A 224 22.64 18.09 -9.76
C GLU A 224 21.59 17.14 -10.38
N ALA A 225 21.65 16.94 -11.70
CA ALA A 225 20.76 16.07 -12.45
C ALA A 225 20.80 14.61 -11.94
N LEU A 226 21.98 14.05 -11.77
CA LEU A 226 22.18 12.68 -11.32
C LEU A 226 21.71 12.48 -9.87
N ILE A 227 21.98 13.43 -8.97
CA ILE A 227 21.55 13.38 -7.58
C ILE A 227 20.02 13.37 -7.49
N ALA A 228 19.33 14.21 -8.25
CA ALA A 228 17.88 14.26 -8.27
C ALA A 228 17.27 12.93 -8.73
N THR A 229 17.87 12.29 -9.75
CA THR A 229 17.38 10.98 -10.23
C THR A 229 17.57 9.89 -9.21
N VAL A 230 18.74 9.81 -8.58
CA VAL A 230 19.00 8.83 -7.52
C VAL A 230 18.03 9.04 -6.35
N ALA A 231 17.82 10.28 -5.93
CA ALA A 231 16.87 10.60 -4.86
C ALA A 231 15.44 10.14 -5.21
N GLY A 232 14.96 10.42 -6.43
CA GLY A 232 13.65 9.97 -6.90
C GLY A 232 13.49 8.46 -6.88
N LEU A 233 14.49 7.71 -7.31
CA LEU A 233 14.50 6.24 -7.29
C LEU A 233 14.59 5.68 -5.86
N CYS A 234 15.35 6.30 -4.98
CA CYS A 234 15.43 5.91 -3.56
C CYS A 234 14.08 6.03 -2.83
N VAL A 235 13.22 6.96 -3.23
CA VAL A 235 11.86 7.09 -2.71
C VAL A 235 10.91 6.11 -3.40
N ALA A 236 11.02 5.96 -4.71
CA ALA A 236 10.11 5.16 -5.52
C ALA A 236 10.17 3.66 -5.19
N ILE A 237 11.37 3.09 -5.07
CA ILE A 237 11.54 1.65 -4.89
C ILE A 237 10.92 1.14 -3.58
N PRO A 238 11.22 1.73 -2.40
CA PRO A 238 10.57 1.31 -1.16
C PRO A 238 9.05 1.53 -1.17
N SER A 239 8.60 2.66 -1.75
CA SER A 239 7.19 2.98 -1.86
C SER A 239 6.43 1.96 -2.72
N LEU A 240 7.02 1.52 -3.83
CA LEU A 240 6.43 0.51 -4.71
C LEU A 240 6.35 -0.86 -4.03
N ILE A 241 7.40 -1.27 -3.32
CA ILE A 241 7.42 -2.53 -2.58
C ILE A 241 6.34 -2.51 -1.49
N ALA A 242 6.28 -1.43 -0.72
CA ALA A 242 5.27 -1.27 0.33
C ALA A 242 3.84 -1.23 -0.24
N TYR A 243 3.61 -0.52 -1.34
CA TYR A 243 2.34 -0.48 -2.04
C TYR A 243 1.85 -1.88 -2.43
N ARG A 244 2.71 -2.67 -3.09
CA ARG A 244 2.36 -4.03 -3.52
C ARG A 244 2.08 -4.95 -2.32
N TYR A 245 2.89 -4.84 -1.27
CA TYR A 245 2.70 -5.63 -0.06
C TYR A 245 1.37 -5.31 0.64
N LEU A 246 1.09 -4.02 0.87
CA LEU A 246 -0.13 -3.57 1.54
C LEU A 246 -1.38 -3.93 0.72
N ARG A 247 -1.33 -3.76 -0.60
CA ARG A 247 -2.43 -4.13 -1.48
C ARG A 247 -2.74 -5.63 -1.43
N GLY A 248 -1.74 -6.47 -1.55
CA GLY A 248 -1.94 -7.93 -1.43
C GLY A 248 -2.41 -8.36 -0.03
N ARG A 249 -2.10 -7.56 1.00
CA ARG A 249 -2.63 -7.79 2.33
C ARG A 249 -4.11 -7.44 2.44
N VAL A 250 -4.54 -6.32 1.87
CA VAL A 250 -5.96 -5.94 1.80
C VAL A 250 -6.77 -6.98 1.03
N GLU A 251 -6.30 -7.43 -0.12
CA GLU A 251 -6.97 -8.47 -0.92
C GLU A 251 -7.22 -9.77 -0.11
N ARG A 252 -6.24 -10.21 0.68
CA ARG A 252 -6.41 -11.37 1.57
C ARG A 252 -7.44 -11.15 2.67
N ILE A 253 -7.43 -9.96 3.28
CA ILE A 253 -8.39 -9.56 4.31
C ILE A 253 -9.81 -9.57 3.71
N VAL A 254 -10.00 -9.01 2.53
CA VAL A 254 -11.31 -8.97 1.84
C VAL A 254 -11.84 -10.37 1.57
N VAL A 255 -11.03 -11.28 1.08
CA VAL A 255 -11.44 -12.68 0.84
C VAL A 255 -11.90 -13.36 2.13
N GLU A 256 -11.20 -13.17 3.24
CA GLU A 256 -11.62 -13.76 4.52
C GLU A 256 -12.90 -13.09 5.06
N MET A 257 -13.05 -11.77 4.87
CA MET A 257 -14.29 -11.07 5.24
C MET A 257 -15.50 -11.55 4.43
N GLU A 258 -15.36 -11.76 3.12
CA GLU A 258 -16.41 -12.34 2.26
C GLU A 258 -16.82 -13.72 2.74
N LYS A 259 -15.85 -14.55 3.11
CA LYS A 259 -16.12 -15.90 3.64
C LYS A 259 -16.90 -15.83 4.97
N GLN A 260 -16.55 -14.90 5.86
CA GLN A 260 -17.28 -14.72 7.12
C GLN A 260 -18.69 -14.16 6.89
N ALA A 261 -18.86 -13.25 5.92
CA ALA A 261 -20.17 -12.73 5.53
C ALA A 261 -21.10 -13.83 4.99
N MET A 262 -20.58 -14.72 4.13
CA MET A 262 -21.36 -15.86 3.61
C MET A 262 -21.79 -16.82 4.73
N ARG A 263 -20.84 -17.18 5.62
CA ARG A 263 -21.17 -18.05 6.78
C ARG A 263 -22.22 -17.44 7.67
N MET A 264 -22.17 -16.12 7.88
CA MET A 264 -23.17 -15.44 8.68
C MET A 264 -24.54 -15.45 8.00
N ALA A 265 -24.61 -15.23 6.68
CA ALA A 265 -25.86 -15.30 5.94
C ALA A 265 -26.50 -16.69 6.05
N ASP A 266 -25.69 -17.76 5.96
CA ASP A 266 -26.14 -19.14 6.12
C ASP A 266 -26.61 -19.42 7.56
N ALA A 267 -25.91 -18.91 8.59
CA ALA A 267 -26.28 -19.05 9.99
C ALA A 267 -27.60 -18.32 10.33
N VAL A 268 -27.80 -17.14 9.77
CA VAL A 268 -29.06 -16.38 9.92
C VAL A 268 -30.23 -17.14 9.26
N GLU A 269 -30.01 -17.80 8.15
CA GLU A 269 -31.04 -18.59 7.47
C GLU A 269 -31.41 -19.86 8.26
N ALA A 270 -30.42 -20.52 8.85
CA ALA A 270 -30.61 -21.72 9.66
C ALA A 270 -31.20 -21.45 11.05
N SER A 271 -31.33 -20.18 11.47
CA SER A 271 -31.81 -19.85 12.82
C SER A 271 -33.31 -20.10 12.99
N PRO A 272 -33.76 -20.77 14.09
CA PRO A 272 -35.16 -21.20 14.29
C PRO A 272 -36.19 -20.06 14.40
N GLY A 273 -35.72 -18.81 14.54
CA GLY A 273 -36.58 -17.63 14.64
C GLY A 273 -37.27 -17.23 13.33
N ARG A 274 -36.76 -17.70 12.18
CA ARG A 274 -37.29 -17.34 10.86
C ARG A 274 -38.49 -18.20 10.44
N GLU A 275 -38.52 -19.45 10.88
CA GLU A 275 -39.64 -20.36 10.58
C GLU A 275 -40.98 -19.88 11.17
N ARG A 276 -40.95 -19.12 12.27
CA ARG A 276 -42.17 -18.60 12.92
C ARG A 276 -42.79 -17.39 12.22
N HIS A 277 -42.10 -16.72 11.34
CA HIS A 277 -42.61 -15.60 10.56
C HIS A 277 -43.01 -15.95 9.14
N ALA A 278 -42.74 -17.16 8.70
CA ALA A 278 -43.14 -17.67 7.39
C ALA A 278 -44.43 -18.51 7.39
N ALA A 279 -44.98 -18.78 8.58
CA ALA A 279 -46.28 -19.44 8.79
C ALA A 279 -47.34 -18.41 9.27
#